data_558aa2c69db560e45e5230055b365b14
#
_entry.id   558aa2c69db560e45e5230055b365b14
#
_cell.length_a   1.000
_cell.length_b   1.000
_cell.length_c   1.000
_cell.angle_alpha   90.00
_cell.angle_beta   90.00
_cell.angle_gamma   90.00
#
_symmetry.space_group_name_H-M   'P 1'
#
loop_
_entity.id
_entity.type
_entity.pdbx_description
1 polymer ?
#
loop_
_entity_poly.entity_id
_entity_poly.type
_entity_poly.pdbx_seq_one_letter_code
_entity_poly.pdbx_strand_id
1 'polypeptide(L)'
;MLEVVHIQKKRGKKQVLNDISFQVNCGECVAIVGRNGCGKSTLLQIMAGVLKPDQGEIRYFGKDARKDRKVVREYCGYVPQENPLMEELTVKDNLRLWAGTSREIERNVIEQFQLDELMKEQVAKLSGGMKRRLGIACAMLRWPPILLMDEPTTALDIYYKDSVWQWIQQYREKNGMVVITTHDEREIMGADRCLIMQDGVLTELEKNEITMENIRQMMDRLNEKGGNK
;
A
#
# COMPACT_ATOMS: atom_id res chain seq x y z
N MET A 1 -2.57 -9.67 12.67
CA MET A 1 -1.40 -10.14 11.93
C MET A 1 -1.81 -10.45 10.49
N LEU A 2 -1.06 -9.94 9.54
CA LEU A 2 -1.14 -10.27 8.11
C LEU A 2 0.01 -11.22 7.77
N GLU A 3 -0.28 -12.31 7.07
CA GLU A 3 0.72 -13.29 6.66
C GLU A 3 0.70 -13.46 5.15
N VAL A 4 1.84 -13.37 4.54
CA VAL A 4 2.12 -13.64 3.12
C VAL A 4 2.95 -14.92 3.08
N VAL A 5 2.45 -15.97 2.43
CA VAL A 5 3.05 -17.32 2.53
C VAL A 5 3.28 -17.89 1.14
N HIS A 6 4.55 -18.06 0.77
CA HIS A 6 5.02 -18.71 -0.46
C HIS A 6 4.37 -18.19 -1.74
N ILE A 7 4.16 -16.86 -1.85
CA ILE A 7 3.52 -16.25 -3.00
C ILE A 7 4.41 -16.35 -4.23
N GLN A 8 3.83 -16.92 -5.30
CA GLN A 8 4.43 -16.97 -6.62
C GLN A 8 3.48 -16.35 -7.65
N LYS A 9 4.05 -15.64 -8.64
CA LYS A 9 3.28 -15.04 -9.73
C LYS A 9 4.08 -14.95 -11.02
N LYS A 10 3.47 -15.40 -12.11
CA LYS A 10 3.97 -15.21 -13.49
C LYS A 10 3.10 -14.21 -14.24
N ARG A 11 3.73 -13.46 -15.14
CA ARG A 11 3.05 -12.70 -16.20
C ARG A 11 3.57 -13.20 -17.55
N GLY A 12 2.76 -13.98 -18.24
CA GLY A 12 3.21 -14.74 -19.41
C GLY A 12 4.32 -15.72 -19.03
N LYS A 13 5.49 -15.60 -19.67
CA LYS A 13 6.66 -16.43 -19.37
C LYS A 13 7.55 -15.90 -18.24
N LYS A 14 7.37 -14.64 -17.83
CA LYS A 14 8.23 -13.98 -16.83
C LYS A 14 7.74 -14.30 -15.41
N GLN A 15 8.64 -14.84 -14.56
CA GLN A 15 8.41 -14.93 -13.12
C GLN A 15 8.52 -13.51 -12.54
N VAL A 16 7.44 -13.02 -11.90
CA VAL A 16 7.36 -11.68 -11.31
C VAL A 16 7.54 -11.73 -9.80
N LEU A 17 6.96 -12.76 -9.16
CA LEU A 17 7.15 -13.04 -7.73
C LEU A 17 7.58 -14.49 -7.58
N ASN A 18 8.62 -14.71 -6.79
CA ASN A 18 9.23 -16.02 -6.62
C ASN A 18 9.41 -16.32 -5.12
N ASP A 19 8.48 -17.09 -4.58
CA ASP A 19 8.50 -17.57 -3.20
C ASP A 19 8.54 -16.47 -2.12
N ILE A 20 7.64 -15.50 -2.23
CA ILE A 20 7.55 -14.37 -1.30
C ILE A 20 6.85 -14.80 -0.02
N SER A 21 7.55 -14.63 1.11
CA SER A 21 7.00 -14.90 2.45
C SER A 21 7.44 -13.84 3.45
N PHE A 22 6.49 -13.25 4.17
CA PHE A 22 6.71 -12.34 5.30
C PHE A 22 5.42 -12.16 6.09
N GLN A 23 5.53 -11.54 7.26
CA GLN A 23 4.37 -11.19 8.10
C GLN A 23 4.43 -9.73 8.54
N VAL A 24 3.26 -9.17 8.87
CA VAL A 24 3.12 -7.82 9.42
C VAL A 24 2.29 -7.89 10.70
N ASN A 25 2.79 -7.28 11.76
CA ASN A 25 2.16 -7.25 13.07
C ASN A 25 1.30 -5.98 13.26
N CYS A 26 0.40 -6.00 14.23
CA CYS A 26 -0.39 -4.82 14.61
C CYS A 26 0.54 -3.66 15.01
N GLY A 27 0.24 -2.46 14.54
CA GLY A 27 1.03 -1.26 14.77
C GLY A 27 2.32 -1.15 13.95
N GLU A 28 2.58 -2.13 13.06
CA GLU A 28 3.79 -2.18 12.25
C GLU A 28 3.61 -1.52 10.88
N CYS A 29 4.63 -0.79 10.43
CA CYS A 29 4.77 -0.30 9.06
C CYS A 29 5.94 -1.00 8.38
N VAL A 30 5.66 -1.68 7.27
CA VAL A 30 6.65 -2.35 6.43
C VAL A 30 6.79 -1.61 5.11
N ALA A 31 7.99 -1.13 4.81
CA ALA A 31 8.32 -0.54 3.52
C ALA A 31 8.86 -1.60 2.57
N ILE A 32 8.34 -1.65 1.35
CA ILE A 32 8.86 -2.49 0.26
C ILE A 32 9.50 -1.57 -0.77
N VAL A 33 10.81 -1.70 -0.94
CA VAL A 33 11.60 -0.90 -1.87
C VAL A 33 12.15 -1.77 -3.00
N GLY A 34 12.45 -1.18 -4.15
CA GLY A 34 12.98 -1.91 -5.29
C GLY A 34 12.74 -1.17 -6.60
N ARG A 35 13.44 -1.55 -7.66
CA ARG A 35 13.33 -0.90 -8.97
C ARG A 35 11.92 -0.95 -9.54
N ASN A 36 11.62 -0.05 -10.47
CA ASN A 36 10.36 -0.12 -11.22
C ASN A 36 10.27 -1.43 -12.00
N GLY A 37 9.08 -2.07 -11.94
CA GLY A 37 8.84 -3.34 -12.61
C GLY A 37 9.39 -4.59 -11.91
N CYS A 38 9.96 -4.50 -10.69
CA CYS A 38 10.44 -5.67 -9.94
C CYS A 38 9.34 -6.51 -9.28
N GLY A 39 8.08 -6.01 -9.24
CA GLY A 39 6.94 -6.76 -8.73
C GLY A 39 6.21 -6.17 -7.53
N LYS A 40 6.62 -5.01 -6.98
CA LYS A 40 6.02 -4.38 -5.79
C LYS A 40 4.50 -4.23 -5.90
N SER A 41 4.03 -3.53 -6.93
CA SER A 41 2.59 -3.34 -7.15
C SER A 41 1.85 -4.66 -7.39
N THR A 42 2.50 -5.64 -8.05
CA THR A 42 1.93 -6.98 -8.24
C THR A 42 1.72 -7.68 -6.90
N LEU A 43 2.67 -7.56 -5.97
CA LEU A 43 2.55 -8.12 -4.62
C LEU A 43 1.41 -7.44 -3.84
N LEU A 44 1.36 -6.09 -3.83
CA LEU A 44 0.28 -5.36 -3.18
C LEU A 44 -1.10 -5.71 -3.75
N GLN A 45 -1.22 -5.84 -5.09
CA GLN A 45 -2.46 -6.25 -5.74
C GLN A 45 -2.90 -7.67 -5.33
N ILE A 46 -1.96 -8.59 -5.14
CA ILE A 46 -2.25 -9.93 -4.63
C ILE A 46 -2.72 -9.84 -3.17
N MET A 47 -2.00 -9.09 -2.33
CA MET A 47 -2.40 -8.85 -0.95
C MET A 47 -3.77 -8.19 -0.86
N ALA A 48 -4.10 -7.24 -1.73
CA ALA A 48 -5.40 -6.58 -1.79
C ALA A 48 -6.52 -7.46 -2.41
N GLY A 49 -6.22 -8.68 -2.84
CA GLY A 49 -7.19 -9.58 -3.49
C GLY A 49 -7.64 -9.12 -4.89
N VAL A 50 -6.98 -8.12 -5.47
CA VAL A 50 -7.21 -7.62 -6.84
C VAL A 50 -6.66 -8.61 -7.87
N LEU A 51 -5.51 -9.20 -7.58
CA LEU A 51 -4.86 -10.19 -8.43
C LEU A 51 -4.73 -11.53 -7.68
N LYS A 52 -4.97 -12.64 -8.37
CA LYS A 52 -4.73 -13.98 -7.80
C LYS A 52 -3.27 -14.37 -7.91
N PRO A 53 -2.64 -14.91 -6.85
CA PRO A 53 -1.36 -15.57 -6.96
C PRO A 53 -1.49 -16.88 -7.74
N ASP A 54 -0.39 -17.36 -8.32
CA ASP A 54 -0.35 -18.68 -8.97
C ASP A 54 -0.12 -19.78 -7.93
N GLN A 55 0.66 -19.47 -6.87
CA GLN A 55 0.87 -20.31 -5.69
C GLN A 55 0.94 -19.46 -4.43
N GLY A 56 0.85 -20.11 -3.28
CA GLY A 56 0.91 -19.46 -1.98
C GLY A 56 -0.45 -18.94 -1.50
N GLU A 57 -0.47 -18.29 -0.35
CA GLU A 57 -1.69 -17.76 0.27
C GLU A 57 -1.45 -16.50 1.08
N ILE A 58 -2.51 -15.69 1.23
CA ILE A 58 -2.54 -14.53 2.11
C ILE A 58 -3.52 -14.82 3.24
N ARG A 59 -3.09 -14.62 4.48
CA ARG A 59 -3.93 -14.78 5.66
C ARG A 59 -4.07 -13.46 6.41
N TYR A 60 -5.30 -13.09 6.68
CA TYR A 60 -5.68 -11.92 7.48
C TYR A 60 -6.20 -12.43 8.81
N PHE A 61 -5.47 -12.18 9.91
CA PHE A 61 -5.83 -12.69 11.24
C PHE A 61 -6.12 -14.20 11.23
N GLY A 62 -5.26 -14.98 10.53
CA GLY A 62 -5.40 -16.42 10.38
C GLY A 62 -6.44 -16.90 9.35
N LYS A 63 -7.25 -15.98 8.77
CA LYS A 63 -8.26 -16.32 7.76
C LYS A 63 -7.65 -16.26 6.35
N ASP A 64 -7.74 -17.33 5.57
CA ASP A 64 -7.23 -17.42 4.20
C ASP A 64 -8.13 -16.61 3.23
N ALA A 65 -7.56 -15.58 2.62
CA ALA A 65 -8.23 -14.70 1.68
C ALA A 65 -8.72 -15.39 0.39
N ARG A 66 -8.16 -16.55 0.02
CA ARG A 66 -8.61 -17.33 -1.15
C ARG A 66 -9.92 -18.06 -0.89
N LYS A 67 -10.14 -18.48 0.35
CA LYS A 67 -11.35 -19.21 0.74
C LYS A 67 -12.55 -18.29 0.91
N ASP A 68 -12.31 -17.08 1.40
CA ASP A 68 -13.36 -16.09 1.57
C ASP A 68 -12.90 -14.68 1.17
N ARG A 69 -13.36 -14.20 0.02
CA ARG A 69 -13.06 -12.85 -0.46
C ARG A 69 -13.63 -11.73 0.41
N LYS A 70 -14.61 -12.03 1.28
CA LYS A 70 -15.13 -11.05 2.23
C LYS A 70 -14.07 -10.64 3.24
N VAL A 71 -13.14 -11.55 3.56
CA VAL A 71 -12.01 -11.31 4.45
C VAL A 71 -11.19 -10.10 3.99
N VAL A 72 -10.79 -10.06 2.72
CA VAL A 72 -10.02 -8.92 2.19
C VAL A 72 -10.83 -7.63 2.30
N ARG A 73 -12.11 -7.66 1.91
CA ARG A 73 -12.98 -6.48 1.95
C ARG A 73 -13.21 -5.95 3.36
N GLU A 74 -13.18 -6.83 4.37
CA GLU A 74 -13.38 -6.48 5.78
C GLU A 74 -12.10 -5.93 6.42
N TYR A 75 -10.95 -6.52 6.10
CA TYR A 75 -9.71 -6.26 6.83
C TYR A 75 -8.70 -5.38 6.07
N CYS A 76 -8.88 -5.15 4.77
CA CYS A 76 -7.88 -4.49 3.94
C CYS A 76 -8.43 -3.25 3.24
N GLY A 77 -7.73 -2.12 3.43
CA GLY A 77 -7.80 -0.93 2.58
C GLY A 77 -6.64 -0.96 1.58
N TYR A 78 -6.91 -0.61 0.33
CA TYR A 78 -5.88 -0.56 -0.71
C TYR A 78 -5.91 0.79 -1.42
N VAL A 79 -4.75 1.45 -1.44
CA VAL A 79 -4.51 2.70 -2.16
C VAL A 79 -3.55 2.37 -3.32
N PRO A 80 -4.03 2.21 -4.55
CA PRO A 80 -3.17 1.94 -5.70
C PRO A 80 -2.35 3.18 -6.08
N GLN A 81 -1.34 2.99 -6.92
CA GLN A 81 -0.49 4.06 -7.44
C GLN A 81 -1.32 5.08 -8.25
N GLU A 82 -2.19 4.60 -9.13
CA GLU A 82 -3.16 5.43 -9.84
C GLU A 82 -4.40 5.63 -8.98
N ASN A 83 -4.95 6.83 -8.95
CA ASN A 83 -6.16 7.13 -8.19
C ASN A 83 -7.39 6.50 -8.88
N PRO A 84 -8.08 5.54 -8.25
CA PRO A 84 -9.26 4.88 -8.84
C PRO A 84 -10.54 5.72 -8.62
N LEU A 85 -10.45 7.02 -8.82
CA LEU A 85 -11.55 7.96 -8.58
C LEU A 85 -12.35 8.20 -9.86
N MET A 86 -13.65 8.37 -9.71
CA MET A 86 -14.53 8.78 -10.81
C MET A 86 -14.47 10.30 -10.96
N GLU A 87 -13.79 10.76 -11.99
CA GLU A 87 -13.51 12.21 -12.19
C GLU A 87 -14.76 13.05 -12.43
N GLU A 88 -15.79 12.47 -13.02
CA GLU A 88 -17.07 13.11 -13.31
C GLU A 88 -17.95 13.30 -12.06
N LEU A 89 -17.67 12.55 -11.01
CA LEU A 89 -18.41 12.60 -9.77
C LEU A 89 -17.83 13.64 -8.81
N THR A 90 -18.67 14.08 -7.85
CA THR A 90 -18.20 14.91 -6.74
C THR A 90 -17.37 14.09 -5.75
N VAL A 91 -16.60 14.78 -4.89
CA VAL A 91 -15.90 14.16 -3.75
C VAL A 91 -16.87 13.34 -2.92
N LYS A 92 -18.04 13.90 -2.56
CA LYS A 92 -19.07 13.24 -1.79
C LYS A 92 -19.59 11.96 -2.46
N ASP A 93 -19.79 11.99 -3.77
CA ASP A 93 -20.31 10.83 -4.49
C ASP A 93 -19.24 9.74 -4.65
N ASN A 94 -17.97 10.10 -4.83
CA ASN A 94 -16.86 9.14 -4.75
C ASN A 94 -16.82 8.46 -3.37
N LEU A 95 -16.84 9.22 -2.28
CA LEU A 95 -16.85 8.66 -0.93
C LEU A 95 -18.04 7.70 -0.73
N ARG A 96 -19.23 8.07 -1.20
CA ARG A 96 -20.42 7.21 -1.15
C ARG A 96 -20.26 5.92 -1.95
N LEU A 97 -19.70 6.02 -3.16
CA LEU A 97 -19.45 4.87 -4.01
C LEU A 97 -18.55 3.84 -3.31
N TRP A 98 -17.48 4.31 -2.67
CA TRP A 98 -16.55 3.44 -1.95
C TRP A 98 -17.08 2.95 -0.59
N ALA A 99 -17.90 3.75 0.10
CA ALA A 99 -18.55 3.33 1.34
C ALA A 99 -19.58 2.20 1.12
N GLY A 100 -20.20 2.15 -0.07
CA GLY A 100 -21.31 1.26 -0.39
C GLY A 100 -22.65 1.82 0.12
N THR A 101 -23.76 1.25 -0.33
CA THR A 101 -25.11 1.80 -0.23
C THR A 101 -25.69 1.90 1.20
N SER A 102 -25.07 1.33 2.21
CA SER A 102 -25.65 1.17 3.55
C SER A 102 -24.88 1.85 4.68
N ARG A 103 -23.84 2.66 4.41
CA ARG A 103 -23.04 3.28 5.47
C ARG A 103 -22.98 4.79 5.32
N GLU A 104 -23.20 5.47 6.44
CA GLU A 104 -22.83 6.88 6.56
C GLU A 104 -21.31 7.00 6.38
N ILE A 105 -20.89 8.04 5.68
CA ILE A 105 -19.47 8.39 5.56
C ILE A 105 -19.03 8.84 6.95
N GLU A 106 -18.05 8.17 7.53
CA GLU A 106 -17.56 8.54 8.85
C GLU A 106 -17.00 9.96 8.81
N ARG A 107 -17.58 10.85 9.61
CA ARG A 107 -17.21 12.27 9.68
C ARG A 107 -15.72 12.45 9.99
N ASN A 108 -15.17 11.59 10.84
CA ASN A 108 -13.76 11.58 11.20
C ASN A 108 -12.83 11.44 9.98
N VAL A 109 -13.21 10.65 8.97
CA VAL A 109 -12.43 10.50 7.73
C VAL A 109 -12.44 11.79 6.92
N ILE A 110 -13.62 12.44 6.82
CA ILE A 110 -13.74 13.70 6.07
C ILE A 110 -12.85 14.78 6.71
N GLU A 111 -12.96 14.96 8.02
CA GLU A 111 -12.22 15.96 8.79
C GLU A 111 -10.70 15.68 8.73
N GLN A 112 -10.29 14.44 8.93
CA GLN A 112 -8.89 14.03 8.95
C GLN A 112 -8.18 14.25 7.60
N PHE A 113 -8.89 14.04 6.50
CA PHE A 113 -8.35 14.27 5.15
C PHE A 113 -8.71 15.66 4.60
N GLN A 114 -9.29 16.56 5.44
CA GLN A 114 -9.64 17.95 5.08
C GLN A 114 -10.47 18.00 3.79
N LEU A 115 -11.54 17.21 3.73
CA LEU A 115 -12.40 17.10 2.56
C LEU A 115 -13.70 17.91 2.68
N ASP A 116 -13.98 18.52 3.84
CA ASP A 116 -15.26 19.22 4.12
C ASP A 116 -15.60 20.25 3.06
N GLU A 117 -14.68 21.14 2.75
CA GLU A 117 -14.88 22.22 1.76
C GLU A 117 -14.96 21.70 0.33
N LEU A 118 -14.42 20.50 0.08
CA LEU A 118 -14.34 19.90 -1.25
C LEU A 118 -15.52 18.99 -1.60
N MET A 119 -16.42 18.73 -0.65
CA MET A 119 -17.49 17.73 -0.80
C MET A 119 -18.36 17.90 -2.05
N LYS A 120 -18.57 19.14 -2.48
CA LYS A 120 -19.40 19.48 -3.65
C LYS A 120 -18.59 19.63 -4.95
N GLU A 121 -17.26 19.64 -4.86
CA GLU A 121 -16.38 19.78 -6.02
C GLU A 121 -16.32 18.51 -6.83
N GLN A 122 -16.29 18.62 -8.14
CA GLN A 122 -16.00 17.49 -9.04
C GLN A 122 -14.54 17.10 -8.92
N VAL A 123 -14.27 15.78 -8.90
CA VAL A 123 -12.91 15.25 -8.76
C VAL A 123 -12.00 15.69 -9.90
N ALA A 124 -12.53 15.87 -11.11
CA ALA A 124 -11.78 16.42 -12.25
C ALA A 124 -11.10 17.77 -11.96
N LYS A 125 -11.71 18.60 -11.09
CA LYS A 125 -11.21 19.95 -10.73
C LYS A 125 -10.17 19.93 -9.61
N LEU A 126 -9.97 18.81 -8.95
CA LEU A 126 -9.03 18.69 -7.84
C LEU A 126 -7.59 18.63 -8.33
N SER A 127 -6.67 19.20 -7.54
CA SER A 127 -5.23 19.00 -7.74
C SER A 127 -4.84 17.52 -7.53
N GLY A 128 -3.68 17.10 -8.01
CA GLY A 128 -3.16 15.75 -7.81
C GLY A 128 -3.09 15.36 -6.33
N GLY A 129 -2.64 16.28 -5.47
CA GLY A 129 -2.60 16.08 -4.02
C GLY A 129 -3.98 15.91 -3.38
N MET A 130 -4.98 16.71 -3.82
CA MET A 130 -6.35 16.57 -3.35
C MET A 130 -6.95 15.22 -3.80
N LYS A 131 -6.71 14.81 -5.06
CA LYS A 131 -7.13 13.49 -5.56
C LYS A 131 -6.49 12.36 -4.74
N ARG A 132 -5.20 12.49 -4.39
CA ARG A 132 -4.51 11.49 -3.57
C ARG A 132 -5.09 11.39 -2.17
N ARG A 133 -5.34 12.51 -1.50
CA ARG A 133 -6.02 12.55 -0.19
C ARG A 133 -7.40 11.88 -0.25
N LEU A 134 -8.18 12.19 -1.26
CA LEU A 134 -9.49 11.55 -1.47
C LEU A 134 -9.34 10.04 -1.68
N GLY A 135 -8.36 9.60 -2.46
CA GLY A 135 -8.08 8.17 -2.69
C GLY A 135 -7.76 7.42 -1.40
N ILE A 136 -6.93 8.01 -0.54
CA ILE A 136 -6.61 7.45 0.79
C ILE A 136 -7.86 7.43 1.67
N ALA A 137 -8.63 8.53 1.70
CA ALA A 137 -9.88 8.60 2.45
C ALA A 137 -10.87 7.51 2.02
N CYS A 138 -11.01 7.26 0.70
CA CYS A 138 -11.85 6.18 0.18
C CYS A 138 -11.43 4.79 0.68
N ALA A 139 -10.11 4.51 0.74
CA ALA A 139 -9.60 3.25 1.27
C ALA A 139 -9.85 3.09 2.77
N MET A 140 -9.99 4.21 3.50
CA MET A 140 -10.14 4.28 4.95
C MET A 140 -11.58 4.33 5.45
N LEU A 141 -12.58 4.46 4.58
CA LEU A 141 -13.99 4.63 4.95
C LEU A 141 -14.55 3.56 5.89
N ARG A 142 -13.92 2.41 5.97
CA ARG A 142 -14.31 1.30 6.85
C ARG A 142 -13.33 1.09 8.00
N TRP A 143 -12.36 1.97 8.13
CA TRP A 143 -11.29 1.87 9.11
C TRP A 143 -10.67 0.45 9.14
N PRO A 144 -10.18 -0.05 7.99
CA PRO A 144 -9.65 -1.41 7.91
C PRO A 144 -8.43 -1.55 8.82
N PRO A 145 -8.20 -2.69 9.49
CA PRO A 145 -7.01 -2.87 10.32
C PRO A 145 -5.70 -2.99 9.53
N ILE A 146 -5.77 -3.18 8.21
CA ILE A 146 -4.61 -3.30 7.32
C ILE A 146 -4.75 -2.32 6.17
N LEU A 147 -3.71 -1.52 5.94
CA LEU A 147 -3.64 -0.56 4.85
C LEU A 147 -2.46 -0.89 3.94
N LEU A 148 -2.76 -1.14 2.67
CA LEU A 148 -1.78 -1.34 1.62
C LEU A 148 -1.73 -0.10 0.75
N MET A 149 -0.54 0.48 0.56
CA MET A 149 -0.36 1.74 -0.18
C MET A 149 0.74 1.60 -1.22
N ASP A 150 0.37 1.78 -2.48
CA ASP A 150 1.31 1.73 -3.60
C ASP A 150 1.79 3.14 -3.93
N GLU A 151 3.01 3.47 -3.56
CA GLU A 151 3.65 4.78 -3.73
C GLU A 151 2.75 5.95 -3.25
N PRO A 152 2.37 6.00 -1.95
CA PRO A 152 1.31 6.88 -1.47
C PRO A 152 1.62 8.37 -1.64
N THR A 153 2.89 8.77 -1.62
CA THR A 153 3.29 10.18 -1.70
C THR A 153 3.92 10.59 -3.02
N THR A 154 3.96 9.68 -4.00
CA THR A 154 4.46 10.02 -5.34
C THR A 154 3.65 11.16 -5.95
N ALA A 155 4.34 12.14 -6.55
CA ALA A 155 3.75 13.35 -7.15
C ALA A 155 3.05 14.32 -6.16
N LEU A 156 3.22 14.14 -4.85
CA LEU A 156 2.81 15.11 -3.84
C LEU A 156 3.94 16.12 -3.57
N ASP A 157 3.56 17.36 -3.26
CA ASP A 157 4.50 18.32 -2.69
C ASP A 157 4.90 17.95 -1.25
N ILE A 158 5.95 18.59 -0.76
CA ILE A 158 6.57 18.26 0.53
C ILE A 158 5.58 18.37 1.70
N TYR A 159 4.68 19.36 1.64
CA TYR A 159 3.71 19.62 2.70
C TYR A 159 2.67 18.48 2.81
N TYR A 160 2.18 18.01 1.67
CA TYR A 160 1.23 16.90 1.64
C TYR A 160 1.88 15.55 1.97
N LYS A 161 3.15 15.34 1.58
CA LYS A 161 3.92 14.16 1.99
C LYS A 161 4.00 14.04 3.50
N ASP A 162 4.34 15.14 4.17
CA ASP A 162 4.43 15.18 5.64
C ASP A 162 3.07 14.86 6.29
N SER A 163 1.98 15.42 5.76
CA SER A 163 0.63 15.17 6.28
C SER A 163 0.22 13.70 6.14
N VAL A 164 0.48 13.07 5.00
CA VAL A 164 0.19 11.65 4.78
C VAL A 164 1.02 10.79 5.73
N TRP A 165 2.31 11.13 5.91
CA TRP A 165 3.18 10.37 6.80
C TRP A 165 2.76 10.49 8.27
N GLN A 166 2.45 11.69 8.76
CA GLN A 166 1.92 11.90 10.12
C GLN A 166 0.65 11.10 10.35
N TRP A 167 -0.23 11.06 9.35
CA TRP A 167 -1.44 10.27 9.44
C TRP A 167 -1.14 8.75 9.51
N ILE A 168 -0.19 8.23 8.73
CA ILE A 168 0.26 6.84 8.81
C ILE A 168 0.75 6.52 10.24
N GLN A 169 1.51 7.41 10.87
CA GLN A 169 1.98 7.22 12.25
C GLN A 169 0.81 7.11 13.24
N GLN A 170 -0.15 8.04 13.18
CA GLN A 170 -1.34 8.00 14.04
C GLN A 170 -2.18 6.72 13.83
N TYR A 171 -2.27 6.24 12.59
CA TYR A 171 -2.97 5.01 12.29
C TYR A 171 -2.27 3.78 12.91
N ARG A 172 -0.94 3.75 12.88
CA ARG A 172 -0.13 2.71 13.52
C ARG A 172 -0.27 2.72 15.04
N GLU A 173 -0.25 3.90 15.67
CA GLU A 173 -0.47 4.06 17.12
C GLU A 173 -1.80 3.46 17.59
N LYS A 174 -2.79 3.42 16.70
CA LYS A 174 -4.08 2.75 16.91
C LYS A 174 -4.07 1.26 16.48
N ASN A 175 -2.90 0.62 16.47
CA ASN A 175 -2.68 -0.76 16.06
C ASN A 175 -2.99 -1.08 14.58
N GLY A 176 -3.08 -0.08 13.72
CA GLY A 176 -3.18 -0.28 12.27
C GLY A 176 -1.90 -0.89 11.69
N MET A 177 -2.02 -1.85 10.79
CA MET A 177 -0.91 -2.42 10.04
C MET A 177 -0.78 -1.70 8.70
N VAL A 178 0.45 -1.35 8.31
CA VAL A 178 0.71 -0.63 7.05
C VAL A 178 1.76 -1.37 6.23
N VAL A 179 1.49 -1.58 4.96
CA VAL A 179 2.48 -2.00 3.97
C VAL A 179 2.53 -0.95 2.87
N ILE A 180 3.68 -0.33 2.69
CA ILE A 180 3.89 0.67 1.65
C ILE A 180 4.92 0.20 0.64
N THR A 181 4.69 0.46 -0.64
CA THR A 181 5.78 0.50 -1.62
C THR A 181 6.22 1.94 -1.77
N THR A 182 7.51 2.20 -1.78
CA THR A 182 8.00 3.59 -1.82
C THR A 182 9.41 3.71 -2.36
N HIS A 183 9.72 4.90 -2.85
CA HIS A 183 11.06 5.38 -3.15
C HIS A 183 11.42 6.63 -2.31
N ASP A 184 10.50 7.08 -1.46
CA ASP A 184 10.70 8.25 -0.60
C ASP A 184 11.53 7.87 0.64
N GLU A 185 12.62 8.60 0.85
CA GLU A 185 13.57 8.34 1.94
C GLU A 185 12.91 8.43 3.32
N ARG A 186 12.01 9.38 3.53
CA ARG A 186 11.34 9.57 4.83
C ARG A 186 10.42 8.40 5.15
N GLU A 187 9.71 7.89 4.16
CA GLU A 187 8.84 6.72 4.32
C GLU A 187 9.66 5.47 4.64
N ILE A 188 10.79 5.30 3.96
CA ILE A 188 11.70 4.18 4.20
C ILE A 188 12.29 4.23 5.61
N MET A 189 12.84 5.39 5.99
CA MET A 189 13.49 5.59 7.30
C MET A 189 12.51 5.55 8.46
N GLY A 190 11.26 5.94 8.21
CA GLY A 190 10.20 5.94 9.23
C GLY A 190 9.44 4.62 9.37
N ALA A 191 9.66 3.64 8.50
CA ALA A 191 9.11 2.31 8.60
C ALA A 191 9.83 1.49 9.71
N ASP A 192 9.14 0.49 10.25
CA ASP A 192 9.73 -0.41 11.26
C ASP A 192 10.63 -1.44 10.61
N ARG A 193 10.27 -1.87 9.40
CA ARG A 193 11.02 -2.85 8.60
C ARG A 193 11.08 -2.41 7.15
N CYS A 194 12.18 -2.74 6.49
CA CYS A 194 12.40 -2.49 5.07
C CYS A 194 12.69 -3.81 4.35
N LEU A 195 11.87 -4.12 3.35
CA LEU A 195 12.02 -5.27 2.47
C LEU A 195 12.48 -4.80 1.10
N ILE A 196 13.63 -5.29 0.63
CA ILE A 196 14.14 -4.99 -0.72
C ILE A 196 13.60 -6.05 -1.67
N MET A 197 12.86 -5.61 -2.69
CA MET A 197 12.35 -6.49 -3.75
C MET A 197 13.24 -6.38 -4.99
N GLN A 198 13.77 -7.52 -5.40
CA GLN A 198 14.54 -7.65 -6.64
C GLN A 198 14.31 -9.02 -7.29
N ASP A 199 14.13 -9.03 -8.61
CA ASP A 199 13.90 -10.25 -9.42
C ASP A 199 12.83 -11.19 -8.84
N GLY A 200 11.81 -10.58 -8.22
CA GLY A 200 10.69 -11.28 -7.62
C GLY A 200 10.98 -11.94 -6.28
N VAL A 201 12.10 -11.62 -5.63
CA VAL A 201 12.49 -12.10 -4.29
C VAL A 201 12.52 -10.93 -3.32
N LEU A 202 12.19 -11.16 -2.05
CA LEU A 202 12.33 -10.20 -0.96
C LEU A 202 13.55 -10.53 -0.11
N THR A 203 14.30 -9.50 0.24
CA THR A 203 15.37 -9.55 1.25
C THR A 203 15.06 -8.50 2.31
N GLU A 204 15.01 -8.91 3.56
CA GLU A 204 14.78 -7.99 4.69
C GLU A 204 16.10 -7.37 5.15
N LEU A 205 16.06 -6.07 5.44
CA LEU A 205 17.15 -5.35 6.11
C LEU A 205 16.89 -5.35 7.62
N GLU A 206 17.94 -5.60 8.38
CA GLU A 206 17.92 -5.37 9.83
C GLU A 206 17.69 -3.88 10.12
N LYS A 207 17.02 -3.57 11.22
CA LYS A 207 16.63 -2.17 11.55
C LYS A 207 17.81 -1.19 11.60
N ASN A 208 18.95 -1.65 12.07
CA ASN A 208 20.22 -0.89 12.13
C ASN A 208 20.90 -0.72 10.75
N GLU A 209 20.47 -1.49 9.76
CA GLU A 209 20.97 -1.43 8.38
C GLU A 209 20.11 -0.58 7.45
N ILE A 210 18.95 -0.10 7.93
CA ILE A 210 18.05 0.75 7.14
C ILE A 210 18.69 2.13 6.98
N THR A 211 19.56 2.26 5.99
CA THR A 211 20.13 3.52 5.52
C THR A 211 20.00 3.58 4.01
N MET A 212 19.90 4.78 3.45
CA MET A 212 19.82 4.94 1.99
C MET A 212 21.05 4.41 1.28
N GLU A 213 22.21 4.48 1.93
CA GLU A 213 23.46 3.93 1.40
C GLU A 213 23.41 2.40 1.31
N ASN A 214 23.02 1.72 2.40
CA ASN A 214 22.89 0.26 2.43
C ASN A 214 21.85 -0.25 1.42
N ILE A 215 20.71 0.45 1.33
CA ILE A 215 19.65 0.10 0.36
C ILE A 215 20.19 0.19 -1.07
N ARG A 216 20.89 1.29 -1.42
CA ARG A 216 21.52 1.46 -2.74
C ARG A 216 22.56 0.38 -3.01
N GLN A 217 23.47 0.13 -2.07
CA GLN A 217 24.49 -0.92 -2.20
C GLN A 217 23.86 -2.31 -2.38
N MET A 218 22.82 -2.65 -1.63
CA MET A 218 22.13 -3.93 -1.81
C MET A 218 21.47 -4.02 -3.18
N MET A 219 20.78 -2.97 -3.62
CA MET A 219 20.16 -2.93 -4.95
C MET A 219 21.21 -3.08 -6.07
N ASP A 220 22.43 -2.58 -5.89
CA ASP A 220 23.51 -2.70 -6.87
C ASP A 220 24.17 -4.08 -6.84
N ARG A 221 24.52 -4.61 -5.68
CA ARG A 221 25.09 -5.97 -5.52
C ARG A 221 24.19 -7.08 -6.10
N LEU A 222 22.87 -6.91 -5.94
CA LEU A 222 21.92 -7.86 -6.48
C LEU A 222 21.83 -7.77 -8.01
N ASN A 223 22.15 -6.61 -8.63
CA ASN A 223 22.22 -6.47 -10.09
C ASN A 223 23.42 -7.22 -10.72
N GLU A 224 24.57 -7.21 -10.04
CA GLU A 224 25.76 -7.90 -10.52
C GLU A 224 25.56 -9.43 -10.55
N LYS A 225 24.76 -9.96 -9.64
CA LYS A 225 24.40 -11.39 -9.59
C LYS A 225 23.35 -11.80 -10.62
N GLY A 226 22.46 -10.88 -11.04
CA GLY A 226 21.38 -11.13 -12.03
C GLY A 226 21.83 -10.99 -13.50
N GLY A 227 22.94 -10.31 -13.76
CA GLY A 227 23.48 -10.06 -15.10
C GLY A 227 24.20 -11.24 -15.77
N ASN A 228 24.39 -12.36 -15.10
CA ASN A 228 25.10 -13.55 -15.58
C ASN A 228 24.20 -14.75 -15.89
N LYS A 229 22.97 -14.49 -16.40
CA LYS A 229 22.11 -15.57 -16.90
C LYS A 229 21.52 -15.24 -18.26
#